data_c64b5236c0a5a7874f3dc4a347d0f8dc
#
_entry.id   c64b5236c0a5a7874f3dc4a347d0f8dc
#
_cell.length_a   1.000
_cell.length_b   1.000
_cell.length_c   1.000
_cell.angle_alpha   90.00
_cell.angle_beta   90.00
_cell.angle_gamma   90.00
#
_symmetry.space_group_name_H-M   'P 1'
#
loop_
_entity.id
_entity.type
_entity.pdbx_description
1 polymer ?
#
loop_
_entity_poly.entity_id
_entity_poly.type
_entity_poly.pdbx_seq_one_letter_code
_entity_poly.pdbx_strand_id
1 'polypeptide(L)'
;MGKNDVTRIGLIGYGQIGAAVHGLIDANPAGGMEVVFIHDQDPSRLADVESDLALEDLGDFDSRSPDLVVEMAHPAVTREWGAAILQKTNYMFISVTALADAELESLLEETTREYGTRAFVPHGGVVGMDALLENRDVWESVDVVMKKNPKNVDCAA
;
A
#
# COMPACT_ATOMS: atom_id res chain seq x y z
N MET A 1 -21.93 -2.97 -23.70
CA MET A 1 -21.59 -2.18 -22.51
C MET A 1 -21.17 -3.22 -21.47
N GLY A 2 -19.86 -3.31 -21.21
CA GLY A 2 -19.32 -4.26 -20.26
C GLY A 2 -19.83 -3.99 -18.85
N LYS A 3 -19.97 -5.04 -18.03
CA LYS A 3 -20.11 -4.92 -16.58
C LYS A 3 -19.08 -3.90 -16.10
N ASN A 4 -19.50 -2.90 -15.34
CA ASN A 4 -18.56 -2.12 -14.51
C ASN A 4 -17.97 -3.11 -13.53
N ASP A 5 -16.79 -3.63 -13.84
CA ASP A 5 -16.05 -4.45 -12.91
C ASP A 5 -15.58 -3.52 -11.79
N VAL A 6 -16.18 -3.67 -10.61
CA VAL A 6 -15.77 -2.95 -9.40
C VAL A 6 -14.47 -3.56 -8.94
N THR A 7 -13.43 -2.74 -8.76
CA THR A 7 -12.14 -3.19 -8.23
C THR A 7 -12.23 -3.39 -6.73
N ARG A 8 -11.94 -4.59 -6.27
CA ARG A 8 -12.03 -5.03 -4.87
C ARG A 8 -10.72 -4.72 -4.15
N ILE A 9 -10.78 -3.85 -3.15
CA ILE A 9 -9.60 -3.32 -2.46
C ILE A 9 -9.50 -3.89 -1.04
N GLY A 10 -8.37 -4.52 -0.72
CA GLY A 10 -8.00 -4.84 0.65
C GLY A 10 -7.10 -3.75 1.23
N LEU A 11 -7.33 -3.33 2.47
CA LEU A 11 -6.53 -2.32 3.15
C LEU A 11 -5.75 -2.92 4.31
N ILE A 12 -4.43 -2.68 4.36
CA ILE A 12 -3.56 -3.04 5.47
C ILE A 12 -3.02 -1.76 6.11
N GLY A 13 -3.34 -1.57 7.39
CA GLY A 13 -3.07 -0.36 8.14
C GLY A 13 -4.27 0.59 8.13
N TYR A 14 -4.88 0.78 9.31
CA TYR A 14 -6.04 1.65 9.50
C TYR A 14 -5.69 2.83 10.40
N GLY A 15 -4.51 3.42 10.13
CA GLY A 15 -4.10 4.70 10.70
C GLY A 15 -4.76 5.85 9.94
N GLN A 16 -4.17 7.04 10.07
CA GLN A 16 -4.69 8.27 9.46
C GLN A 16 -4.88 8.18 7.93
N ILE A 17 -3.94 7.53 7.24
CA ILE A 17 -4.00 7.37 5.77
C ILE A 17 -5.05 6.31 5.40
N GLY A 18 -5.03 5.15 6.04
CA GLY A 18 -5.97 4.07 5.73
C GLY A 18 -7.42 4.48 5.95
N ALA A 19 -7.73 5.14 7.06
CA ALA A 19 -9.07 5.67 7.33
C ALA A 19 -9.50 6.74 6.30
N ALA A 20 -8.57 7.60 5.88
CA ALA A 20 -8.86 8.60 4.84
C ALA A 20 -9.13 7.94 3.47
N VAL A 21 -8.36 6.94 3.08
CA VAL A 21 -8.55 6.19 1.82
C VAL A 21 -9.89 5.47 1.83
N HIS A 22 -10.22 4.75 2.92
CA HIS A 22 -11.51 4.09 3.09
C HIS A 22 -12.66 5.09 2.92
N GLY A 23 -12.65 6.19 3.67
CA GLY A 23 -13.70 7.21 3.55
C GLY A 23 -13.84 7.85 2.17
N LEU A 24 -12.73 7.97 1.40
CA LEU A 24 -12.78 8.47 0.02
C LEU A 24 -13.38 7.45 -0.95
N ILE A 25 -13.11 6.16 -0.76
CA ILE A 25 -13.72 5.10 -1.57
C ILE A 25 -15.23 5.06 -1.30
N ASP A 26 -15.65 5.04 -0.04
CA ASP A 26 -17.05 5.01 0.36
C ASP A 26 -17.84 6.25 -0.11
N ALA A 27 -17.21 7.42 -0.07
CA ALA A 27 -17.83 8.66 -0.54
C ALA A 27 -18.00 8.70 -2.08
N ASN A 28 -17.35 7.82 -2.82
CA ASN A 28 -17.36 7.80 -4.28
C ASN A 28 -17.73 6.42 -4.87
N PRO A 29 -18.94 5.91 -4.66
CA PRO A 29 -19.34 4.59 -5.17
C PRO A 29 -19.33 4.50 -6.71
N ALA A 30 -19.39 5.63 -7.40
CA ALA A 30 -19.24 5.69 -8.86
C ALA A 30 -17.78 5.54 -9.31
N GLY A 31 -16.81 5.55 -8.39
CA GLY A 31 -15.39 5.39 -8.68
C GLY A 31 -14.97 3.98 -9.09
N GLY A 32 -15.89 3.02 -9.04
CA GLY A 32 -15.62 1.64 -9.44
C GLY A 32 -14.66 0.90 -8.52
N MET A 33 -14.61 1.26 -7.23
CA MET A 33 -13.83 0.61 -6.19
C MET A 33 -14.72 0.26 -4.99
N GLU A 34 -14.45 -0.85 -4.33
CA GLU A 34 -15.07 -1.24 -3.06
C GLU A 34 -14.01 -1.79 -2.10
N VAL A 35 -14.11 -1.47 -0.81
CA VAL A 35 -13.26 -2.07 0.21
C VAL A 35 -13.87 -3.41 0.62
N VAL A 36 -13.05 -4.48 0.58
CA VAL A 36 -13.51 -5.85 0.89
C VAL A 36 -12.92 -6.40 2.18
N PHE A 37 -11.85 -5.80 2.67
CA PHE A 37 -11.34 -6.03 4.02
C PHE A 37 -10.46 -4.87 4.47
N ILE A 38 -10.36 -4.73 5.79
CA ILE A 38 -9.45 -3.83 6.48
C ILE A 38 -8.76 -4.61 7.58
N HIS A 39 -7.42 -4.58 7.59
CA HIS A 39 -6.61 -5.19 8.63
C HIS A 39 -5.71 -4.14 9.29
N ASP A 40 -5.60 -4.20 10.62
CA ASP A 40 -4.57 -3.49 11.39
C ASP A 40 -4.09 -4.40 12.53
N GLN A 41 -2.78 -4.37 12.83
CA GLN A 41 -2.22 -5.13 13.95
C GLN A 41 -2.74 -4.67 15.31
N ASP A 42 -3.27 -3.44 15.41
CA ASP A 42 -3.93 -2.89 16.59
C ASP A 42 -5.45 -2.99 16.40
N PRO A 43 -6.12 -4.00 17.02
CA PRO A 43 -7.55 -4.19 16.87
C PRO A 43 -8.39 -2.99 17.33
N SER A 44 -7.84 -2.14 18.21
CA SER A 44 -8.56 -0.96 18.68
C SER A 44 -8.85 0.05 17.57
N ARG A 45 -8.05 0.04 16.50
CA ARG A 45 -8.25 0.90 15.33
C ARG A 45 -9.41 0.45 14.46
N LEU A 46 -9.81 -0.82 14.58
CA LEU A 46 -10.91 -1.40 13.83
C LEU A 46 -12.24 -1.33 14.58
N ALA A 47 -12.29 -0.72 15.79
CA ALA A 47 -13.47 -0.69 16.63
C ALA A 47 -14.71 -0.06 15.97
N ASP A 48 -14.49 0.91 15.09
CA ASP A 48 -15.54 1.62 14.34
C ASP A 48 -15.70 1.12 12.90
N VAL A 49 -14.94 0.07 12.49
CA VAL A 49 -15.07 -0.56 11.18
C VAL A 49 -16.18 -1.60 11.21
N GLU A 50 -16.95 -1.68 10.14
CA GLU A 50 -17.98 -2.71 9.99
C GLU A 50 -17.38 -4.11 10.15
N SER A 51 -18.04 -4.96 10.92
CA SER A 51 -17.49 -6.28 11.31
C SER A 51 -17.23 -7.23 10.14
N ASP A 52 -17.93 -7.04 9.03
CA ASP A 52 -17.75 -7.81 7.79
C ASP A 52 -16.53 -7.31 6.99
N LEU A 53 -16.08 -6.09 7.19
CA LEU A 53 -14.85 -5.56 6.60
C LEU A 53 -13.62 -5.83 7.48
N ALA A 54 -13.78 -5.93 8.80
CA ALA A 54 -12.65 -6.19 9.69
C ALA A 54 -12.06 -7.59 9.44
N LEU A 55 -10.75 -7.64 9.16
CA LEU A 55 -10.00 -8.87 8.99
C LEU A 55 -9.05 -9.03 10.16
N GLU A 56 -9.32 -10.01 11.04
CA GLU A 56 -8.51 -10.24 12.25
C GLU A 56 -7.14 -10.82 11.91
N ASP A 57 -7.11 -11.88 11.10
CA ASP A 57 -5.87 -12.52 10.65
C ASP A 57 -5.56 -12.14 9.20
N LEU A 58 -4.43 -11.49 8.98
CA LEU A 58 -4.00 -11.12 7.63
C LEU A 58 -3.76 -12.36 6.74
N GLY A 59 -3.46 -13.53 7.32
CA GLY A 59 -3.33 -14.78 6.58
C GLY A 59 -4.59 -15.18 5.79
N ASP A 60 -5.75 -14.67 6.21
CA ASP A 60 -7.04 -14.96 5.57
C ASP A 60 -7.43 -13.95 4.47
N PHE A 61 -6.53 -13.04 4.06
CA PHE A 61 -6.84 -11.97 3.10
C PHE A 61 -7.42 -12.49 1.77
N ASP A 62 -6.93 -13.64 1.29
CA ASP A 62 -7.35 -14.26 0.04
C ASP A 62 -8.82 -14.72 0.06
N SER A 63 -9.35 -15.04 1.25
CA SER A 63 -10.76 -15.39 1.42
C SER A 63 -11.73 -14.26 1.03
N ARG A 64 -11.25 -13.03 1.05
CA ARG A 64 -12.00 -11.83 0.67
C ARG A 64 -11.92 -11.54 -0.83
N SER A 65 -11.11 -12.29 -1.60
CA SER A 65 -10.93 -12.17 -3.05
C SER A 65 -10.66 -10.70 -3.48
N PRO A 66 -9.65 -10.03 -2.97
CA PRO A 66 -9.28 -8.69 -3.40
C PRO A 66 -8.62 -8.73 -4.80
N ASP A 67 -8.83 -7.69 -5.62
CA ASP A 67 -8.12 -7.46 -6.87
C ASP A 67 -6.81 -6.69 -6.64
N LEU A 68 -6.77 -5.92 -5.54
CA LEU A 68 -5.62 -5.14 -5.12
C LEU A 68 -5.59 -5.07 -3.58
N VAL A 69 -4.44 -5.35 -3.00
CA VAL A 69 -4.19 -5.07 -1.57
C VAL A 69 -3.30 -3.84 -1.46
N VAL A 70 -3.69 -2.90 -0.60
CA VAL A 70 -2.96 -1.63 -0.37
C VAL A 70 -2.41 -1.61 1.05
N GLU A 71 -1.09 -1.52 1.20
CA GLU A 71 -0.40 -1.41 2.47
C GLU A 71 -0.11 0.06 2.80
N MET A 72 -0.56 0.50 3.98
CA MET A 72 -0.42 1.86 4.50
C MET A 72 0.01 1.84 5.99
N ALA A 73 0.77 0.82 6.38
CA ALA A 73 1.14 0.57 7.77
C ALA A 73 2.64 0.78 8.04
N HIS A 74 3.47 -0.19 7.64
CA HIS A 74 4.89 -0.19 7.98
C HIS A 74 5.68 -1.09 7.00
N PRO A 75 6.95 -0.76 6.67
CA PRO A 75 7.79 -1.58 5.77
C PRO A 75 7.92 -3.05 6.18
N ALA A 76 7.79 -3.38 7.46
CA ALA A 76 7.82 -4.76 7.94
C ALA A 76 6.68 -5.61 7.34
N VAL A 77 5.52 -5.03 7.09
CA VAL A 77 4.39 -5.74 6.45
C VAL A 77 4.75 -6.20 5.04
N THR A 78 5.39 -5.33 4.26
CA THR A 78 5.85 -5.69 2.90
C THR A 78 6.92 -6.77 2.94
N ARG A 79 7.83 -6.73 3.93
CA ARG A 79 8.85 -7.78 4.10
C ARG A 79 8.24 -9.14 4.44
N GLU A 80 7.22 -9.16 5.28
CA GLU A 80 6.60 -10.39 5.76
C GLU A 80 5.57 -10.93 4.77
N TRP A 81 4.74 -10.06 4.21
CA TRP A 81 3.54 -10.45 3.46
C TRP A 81 3.59 -10.14 1.96
N GLY A 82 4.51 -9.27 1.51
CA GLY A 82 4.51 -8.77 0.14
C GLY A 82 4.53 -9.87 -0.92
N ALA A 83 5.43 -10.85 -0.78
CA ALA A 83 5.49 -11.97 -1.71
C ALA A 83 4.23 -12.86 -1.64
N ALA A 84 3.74 -13.17 -0.44
CA ALA A 84 2.53 -13.98 -0.27
C ALA A 84 1.28 -13.30 -0.88
N ILE A 85 1.17 -11.99 -0.75
CA ILE A 85 0.09 -11.22 -1.39
C ILE A 85 0.24 -11.27 -2.91
N LEU A 86 1.44 -11.01 -3.44
CA LEU A 86 1.71 -11.02 -4.88
C LEU A 86 1.53 -12.39 -5.55
N GLN A 87 1.59 -13.48 -4.80
CA GLN A 87 1.21 -14.80 -5.29
C GLN A 87 -0.29 -14.94 -5.61
N LYS A 88 -1.12 -14.05 -5.08
CA LYS A 88 -2.58 -14.14 -5.15
C LYS A 88 -3.22 -12.98 -5.91
N THR A 89 -2.73 -11.77 -5.70
CA THR A 89 -3.34 -10.55 -6.21
C THR A 89 -2.31 -9.45 -6.40
N ASN A 90 -2.74 -8.32 -6.97
CA ASN A 90 -1.89 -7.14 -7.08
C ASN A 90 -1.64 -6.51 -5.70
N TYR A 91 -0.51 -5.86 -5.55
CA TYR A 91 -0.08 -5.24 -4.30
C TYR A 91 0.43 -3.82 -4.51
N MET A 92 -0.08 -2.87 -3.74
CA MET A 92 0.43 -1.50 -3.66
C MET A 92 0.91 -1.26 -2.23
N PHE A 93 2.13 -0.77 -2.07
CA PHE A 93 2.66 -0.44 -0.75
C PHE A 93 3.23 0.97 -0.73
N ILE A 94 2.78 1.78 0.24
CA ILE A 94 3.29 3.14 0.42
C ILE A 94 4.53 3.18 1.30
N SER A 95 4.83 2.09 2.00
CA SER A 95 6.03 1.93 2.84
C SER A 95 7.26 1.58 1.99
N VAL A 96 7.56 2.43 0.99
CA VAL A 96 8.57 2.18 -0.06
C VAL A 96 10.00 1.98 0.46
N THR A 97 10.30 2.37 1.69
CA THR A 97 11.60 2.09 2.33
C THR A 97 11.87 0.59 2.50
N ALA A 98 10.86 -0.27 2.35
CA ALA A 98 11.05 -1.71 2.27
C ALA A 98 11.99 -2.11 1.12
N LEU A 99 11.94 -1.40 -0.02
CA LEU A 99 12.78 -1.65 -1.21
C LEU A 99 14.24 -1.19 -1.04
N ALA A 100 14.63 -0.61 0.10
CA ALA A 100 16.05 -0.42 0.41
C ALA A 100 16.79 -1.76 0.62
N ASP A 101 16.04 -2.85 0.79
CA ASP A 101 16.50 -4.24 0.84
C ASP A 101 16.43 -4.84 -0.57
N ALA A 102 17.59 -4.98 -1.22
CA ALA A 102 17.70 -5.46 -2.60
C ALA A 102 17.26 -6.93 -2.76
N GLU A 103 17.37 -7.75 -1.71
CA GLU A 103 16.91 -9.14 -1.75
C GLU A 103 15.39 -9.19 -1.78
N LEU A 104 14.74 -8.35 -0.97
CA LEU A 104 13.29 -8.20 -0.98
C LEU A 104 12.79 -7.66 -2.33
N GLU A 105 13.44 -6.62 -2.88
CA GLU A 105 13.08 -6.06 -4.20
C GLU A 105 13.11 -7.16 -5.26
N SER A 106 14.21 -7.92 -5.34
CA SER A 106 14.35 -9.03 -6.29
C SER A 106 13.28 -10.11 -6.10
N LEU A 107 12.98 -10.49 -4.84
CA LEU A 107 11.93 -11.46 -4.52
C LEU A 107 10.56 -10.98 -5.01
N LEU A 108 10.19 -9.73 -4.75
CA LEU A 108 8.91 -9.18 -5.20
C LEU A 108 8.82 -9.12 -6.73
N GLU A 109 9.89 -8.73 -7.43
CA GLU A 109 9.94 -8.74 -8.88
C GLU A 109 9.81 -10.16 -9.47
N GLU A 110 10.50 -11.14 -8.92
CA GLU A 110 10.41 -12.54 -9.35
C GLU A 110 8.99 -13.08 -9.13
N THR A 111 8.38 -12.78 -7.96
CA THR A 111 7.02 -13.19 -7.65
C THR A 111 6.01 -12.58 -8.63
N THR A 112 6.13 -11.30 -8.96
CA THR A 112 5.23 -10.67 -9.94
C THR A 112 5.33 -11.33 -11.32
N ARG A 113 6.54 -11.69 -11.75
CA ARG A 113 6.75 -12.38 -13.06
C ARG A 113 6.17 -13.79 -13.05
N GLU A 114 6.36 -14.54 -11.96
CA GLU A 114 5.89 -15.91 -11.82
C GLU A 114 4.36 -16.01 -11.80
N TYR A 115 3.70 -15.14 -11.01
CA TYR A 115 2.25 -15.21 -10.80
C TYR A 115 1.45 -14.27 -11.71
N GLY A 116 2.10 -13.42 -12.52
CA GLY A 116 1.44 -12.49 -13.43
C GLY A 116 0.73 -11.34 -12.73
N THR A 117 1.08 -11.08 -11.48
CA THR A 117 0.57 -9.96 -10.67
C THR A 117 1.41 -8.70 -10.83
N ARG A 118 1.00 -7.61 -10.18
CA ARG A 118 1.71 -6.32 -10.25
C ARG A 118 1.97 -5.76 -8.87
N ALA A 119 3.21 -5.31 -8.65
CA ALA A 119 3.58 -4.47 -7.53
C ALA A 119 3.50 -3.00 -7.94
N PHE A 120 2.75 -2.19 -7.18
CA PHE A 120 2.62 -0.76 -7.41
C PHE A 120 3.36 0.01 -6.31
N VAL A 121 4.24 0.90 -6.74
CA VAL A 121 5.03 1.75 -5.84
C VAL A 121 4.66 3.21 -6.13
N PRO A 122 3.86 3.85 -5.27
CA PRO A 122 3.51 5.26 -5.46
C PRO A 122 4.71 6.17 -5.11
N HIS A 123 4.77 7.34 -5.72
CA HIS A 123 5.87 8.32 -5.47
C HIS A 123 5.88 8.90 -4.05
N GLY A 124 4.89 8.61 -3.23
CA GLY A 124 4.81 9.08 -1.85
C GLY A 124 4.67 10.59 -1.73
N GLY A 125 5.32 11.15 -0.70
CA GLY A 125 5.18 12.57 -0.37
C GLY A 125 6.12 13.52 -1.15
N VAL A 126 6.93 13.01 -2.08
CA VAL A 126 7.83 13.85 -2.89
C VAL A 126 7.14 14.22 -4.19
N VAL A 127 6.57 15.42 -4.24
CA VAL A 127 5.94 15.96 -5.44
C VAL A 127 7.00 16.19 -6.52
N GLY A 128 6.74 15.71 -7.74
CA GLY A 128 7.64 15.90 -8.89
C GLY A 128 8.82 14.94 -8.95
N MET A 129 8.76 13.82 -8.25
CA MET A 129 9.82 12.79 -8.29
C MET A 129 10.09 12.33 -9.74
N ASP A 130 9.06 12.16 -10.56
CA ASP A 130 9.20 11.80 -11.97
C ASP A 130 10.05 12.82 -12.72
N ALA A 131 9.74 14.11 -12.56
CA ALA A 131 10.50 15.19 -13.21
C ALA A 131 11.97 15.21 -12.76
N LEU A 132 12.24 14.88 -11.50
CA LEU A 132 13.60 14.76 -10.98
C LEU A 132 14.35 13.58 -11.63
N LEU A 133 13.68 12.43 -11.73
CA LEU A 133 14.28 11.22 -12.31
C LEU A 133 14.47 11.32 -13.83
N GLU A 134 13.50 11.86 -14.56
CA GLU A 134 13.55 12.05 -16.01
C GLU A 134 14.66 13.01 -16.43
N ASN A 135 14.96 14.01 -15.60
CA ASN A 135 15.96 15.03 -15.90
C ASN A 135 17.25 14.88 -15.05
N ARG A 136 17.52 13.70 -14.49
CA ARG A 136 18.67 13.45 -13.61
C ARG A 136 20.02 13.86 -14.21
N ASP A 137 20.15 13.81 -15.54
CA ASP A 137 21.40 14.10 -16.23
C ASP A 137 21.61 15.61 -16.47
N VAL A 138 20.61 16.46 -16.17
CA VAL A 138 20.71 17.93 -16.35
C VAL A 138 20.76 18.71 -15.04
N TRP A 139 20.49 18.07 -13.88
CA TRP A 139 20.59 18.71 -12.58
C TRP A 139 22.04 18.76 -12.09
N GLU A 140 22.49 19.93 -11.66
CA GLU A 140 23.76 20.08 -10.92
C GLU A 140 23.63 19.71 -9.45
N SER A 141 22.47 20.01 -8.87
CA SER A 141 22.12 19.63 -7.50
C SER A 141 20.59 19.57 -7.31
N VAL A 142 20.15 18.76 -6.38
CA VAL A 142 18.74 18.68 -5.96
C VAL A 142 18.69 18.69 -4.44
N ASP A 143 18.03 19.69 -3.87
CA ASP A 143 17.80 19.80 -2.43
C ASP A 143 16.36 19.45 -2.09
N VAL A 144 16.16 18.39 -1.29
CA VAL A 144 14.83 17.97 -0.80
C VAL A 144 14.72 18.27 0.67
N VAL A 145 13.81 19.18 1.03
CA VAL A 145 13.55 19.54 2.43
C VAL A 145 12.22 18.94 2.89
N MET A 146 12.29 17.97 3.79
CA MET A 146 11.11 17.34 4.40
C MET A 146 10.96 17.79 5.85
N LYS A 147 9.82 18.39 6.20
CA LYS A 147 9.49 18.76 7.57
C LYS A 147 8.51 17.75 8.16
N LYS A 148 8.92 17.07 9.21
CA LYS A 148 8.09 16.09 9.94
C LYS A 148 7.91 16.51 11.38
N ASN A 149 6.80 16.08 11.99
CA ASN A 149 6.63 16.25 13.44
C ASN A 149 7.71 15.42 14.15
N PRO A 150 8.44 15.97 15.15
CA PRO A 150 9.48 15.24 15.88
C PRO A 150 9.02 13.92 16.49
N LYS A 151 7.72 13.80 16.84
CA LYS A 151 7.14 12.55 17.36
C LYS A 151 7.09 11.42 16.34
N ASN A 152 7.23 11.73 15.05
CA ASN A 152 7.16 10.77 13.94
C ASN A 152 8.54 10.53 13.30
N VAL A 153 9.61 10.96 13.95
CA VAL A 153 10.99 10.76 13.49
C VAL A 153 11.77 10.08 14.60
N ASP A 154 12.27 8.89 14.31
CA ASP A 154 13.26 8.25 15.16
C ASP A 154 14.63 8.82 14.79
N CYS A 155 15.19 9.65 15.69
CA CYS A 155 16.51 10.24 15.50
C CYS A 155 17.65 9.37 16.06
N ALA A 156 17.34 8.18 16.57
CA ALA A 156 18.28 7.25 17.17
C ALA A 156 18.72 6.13 16.22
N ALA A 157 18.20 6.09 15.01
CA ALA A 157 18.54 5.11 13.97
C ALA A 157 19.68 5.59 13.09
#